data_f512c5292038c0ae9861160764fa568f
#
_entry.id   f512c5292038c0ae9861160764fa568f
#
_cell.length_a   1.000
_cell.length_b   1.000
_cell.length_c   1.000
_cell.angle_alpha   90.00
_cell.angle_beta   90.00
_cell.angle_gamma   90.00
#
_symmetry.space_group_name_H-M   'P 1'
#
loop_
_entity.id
_entity.type
_entity.pdbx_description
1 polymer ?
#
loop_
_entity_poly.entity_id
_entity_poly.type
_entity_poly.pdbx_seq_one_letter_code
_entity_poly.pdbx_strand_id
1 'polypeptide(L)'
;MVLALIPTNSKDNAEGIHKIHMLLLKMTDQLDLRVLALATDGASAELSAQEMMDQLKTEFPPMTYEHTLYGVPLRCPVFKTGPLISISDPPHGQKTSHNQPQYGTHTASMGSHYLMNHSLVDLYKMGEAGLTLKDVENVDEQDDGAAHWVFHT
;
A
#
# COMPACT_ATOMS: atom_id res chain seq x y z
N MET A 1 -4.55 -17.03 13.96
CA MET A 1 -3.65 -17.13 15.13
C MET A 1 -2.83 -15.85 15.21
N VAL A 2 -2.86 -15.15 16.34
CA VAL A 2 -2.00 -13.96 16.57
C VAL A 2 -0.71 -14.45 17.23
N LEU A 3 0.45 -14.16 16.64
CA LEU A 3 1.75 -14.56 17.17
C LEU A 3 2.31 -13.53 18.16
N ALA A 4 2.13 -12.25 17.85
CA ALA A 4 2.57 -11.17 18.72
C ALA A 4 1.73 -9.91 18.45
N LEU A 5 1.55 -9.11 19.49
CA LEU A 5 1.07 -7.72 19.38
C LEU A 5 2.17 -6.84 19.94
N ILE A 6 2.81 -6.08 19.07
CA ILE A 6 3.90 -5.18 19.44
C ILE A 6 3.35 -3.76 19.38
N PRO A 7 3.22 -3.08 20.52
CA PRO A 7 2.77 -1.69 20.49
C PRO A 7 3.81 -0.84 19.79
N THR A 8 3.39 -0.14 18.76
CA THR A 8 4.17 0.92 18.14
C THR A 8 3.70 2.28 18.66
N ASN A 9 4.60 3.23 18.72
CA ASN A 9 4.23 4.61 18.99
C ASN A 9 4.36 5.39 17.68
N SER A 10 3.62 6.47 17.54
CA SER A 10 3.64 7.31 16.32
C SER A 10 5.00 7.96 15.99
N LYS A 11 6.06 7.64 16.77
CA LYS A 11 7.43 8.13 16.58
C LYS A 11 8.35 7.06 16.00
N ASP A 12 7.86 5.85 15.78
CA ASP A 12 8.65 4.80 15.17
C ASP A 12 9.01 5.19 13.73
N ASN A 13 10.30 5.17 13.44
CA ASN A 13 10.81 5.44 12.11
C ASN A 13 10.94 4.11 11.31
N ALA A 14 11.22 4.22 10.03
CA ALA A 14 11.38 3.05 9.14
C ALA A 14 12.39 2.02 9.66
N GLU A 15 13.51 2.47 10.23
CA GLU A 15 14.53 1.57 10.79
C GLU A 15 14.02 0.80 12.02
N GLY A 16 13.24 1.46 12.88
CA GLY A 16 12.62 0.83 14.05
C GLY A 16 11.64 -0.26 13.63
N ILE A 17 10.76 0.06 12.67
CA ILE A 17 9.79 -0.87 12.10
C ILE A 17 10.51 -2.04 11.40
N HIS A 18 11.52 -1.76 10.60
CA HIS A 18 12.33 -2.80 9.95
C HIS A 18 12.97 -3.76 10.96
N LYS A 19 13.51 -3.26 12.08
CA LYS A 19 14.06 -4.09 13.16
C LYS A 19 12.99 -5.00 13.78
N ILE A 20 11.77 -4.50 13.94
CA ILE A 20 10.64 -5.30 14.44
C ILE A 20 10.32 -6.42 13.45
N HIS A 21 10.23 -6.13 12.15
CA HIS A 21 10.01 -7.14 11.12
C HIS A 21 11.09 -8.22 11.15
N MET A 22 12.38 -7.84 11.25
CA MET A 22 13.48 -8.80 11.35
C MET A 22 13.40 -9.65 12.61
N LEU A 23 12.99 -9.07 13.74
CA LEU A 23 12.79 -9.83 14.97
C LEU A 23 11.65 -10.86 14.82
N LEU A 24 10.52 -10.45 14.24
CA LEU A 24 9.39 -11.34 13.99
C LEU A 24 9.78 -12.48 13.06
N LEU A 25 10.50 -12.21 11.98
CA LEU A 25 10.99 -13.24 11.06
C LEU A 25 11.92 -14.24 11.77
N LYS A 26 12.81 -13.76 12.65
CA LYS A 26 13.66 -14.63 13.45
C LYS A 26 12.88 -15.51 14.41
N MET A 27 11.85 -14.94 15.05
CA MET A 27 10.97 -15.70 15.95
C MET A 27 10.16 -16.77 15.20
N THR A 28 9.64 -16.43 14.03
CA THR A 28 8.89 -17.39 13.20
C THR A 28 9.77 -18.49 12.65
N ASP A 29 11.01 -18.19 12.27
CA ASP A 29 11.99 -19.19 11.86
C ASP A 29 12.32 -20.18 12.99
N GLN A 30 12.46 -19.70 14.23
CA GLN A 30 12.66 -20.57 15.40
C GLN A 30 11.48 -21.51 15.68
N LEU A 31 10.28 -21.12 15.27
CA LEU A 31 9.05 -21.91 15.41
C LEU A 31 8.71 -22.74 14.17
N ASP A 32 9.59 -22.75 13.18
CA ASP A 32 9.38 -23.38 11.85
C ASP A 32 8.10 -22.90 11.17
N LEU A 33 7.77 -21.62 11.37
CA LEU A 33 6.61 -20.97 10.75
C LEU A 33 7.01 -20.20 9.51
N ARG A 34 6.34 -20.49 8.41
CA ARG A 34 6.58 -19.82 7.14
C ARG A 34 5.80 -18.51 7.08
N VAL A 35 6.51 -17.38 6.98
CA VAL A 35 5.92 -16.07 6.65
C VAL A 35 6.02 -15.86 5.15
N LEU A 36 4.89 -15.62 4.49
CA LEU A 36 4.83 -15.42 3.04
C LEU A 36 4.74 -13.95 2.66
N ALA A 37 4.13 -13.13 3.51
CA ALA A 37 3.93 -11.72 3.22
C ALA A 37 3.98 -10.86 4.49
N LEU A 38 4.40 -9.61 4.30
CA LEU A 38 4.25 -8.51 5.24
C LEU A 38 3.27 -7.51 4.64
N ALA A 39 2.18 -7.23 5.34
CA ALA A 39 1.19 -6.25 4.91
C ALA A 39 1.24 -5.02 5.79
N THR A 40 1.10 -3.83 5.18
CA THR A 40 1.05 -2.54 5.87
C THR A 40 -0.12 -1.69 5.37
N ASP A 41 -0.52 -0.71 6.17
CA ASP A 41 -1.57 0.25 5.82
C ASP A 41 -1.10 1.37 4.88
N GLY A 42 0.18 1.41 4.55
CA GLY A 42 0.75 2.40 3.64
C GLY A 42 1.27 3.67 4.31
N ALA A 43 1.42 3.70 5.64
CA ALA A 43 2.12 4.78 6.31
C ALA A 43 3.56 4.91 5.77
N SER A 44 4.03 6.15 5.56
CA SER A 44 5.31 6.40 4.88
C SER A 44 6.50 5.71 5.54
N ALA A 45 6.53 5.62 6.87
CA ALA A 45 7.59 4.91 7.60
C ALA A 45 7.52 3.40 7.37
N GLU A 46 6.32 2.83 7.23
CA GLU A 46 6.13 1.41 6.94
C GLU A 46 6.47 1.06 5.50
N LEU A 47 6.09 1.90 4.54
CA LEU A 47 6.50 1.72 3.13
C LEU A 47 8.03 1.75 3.00
N SER A 48 8.69 2.68 3.70
CA SER A 48 10.15 2.71 3.72
C SER A 48 10.76 1.48 4.40
N ALA A 49 10.13 0.97 5.46
CA ALA A 49 10.58 -0.29 6.10
C ALA A 49 10.38 -1.50 5.18
N GLN A 50 9.29 -1.56 4.41
CA GLN A 50 9.07 -2.59 3.39
C GLN A 50 10.13 -2.51 2.29
N GLU A 51 10.46 -1.33 1.80
CA GLU A 51 11.52 -1.14 0.81
C GLU A 51 12.87 -1.66 1.35
N MET A 52 13.17 -1.39 2.61
CA MET A 52 14.37 -1.96 3.26
C MET A 52 14.33 -3.49 3.31
N MET A 53 13.15 -4.09 3.55
CA MET A 53 12.96 -5.54 3.51
C MET A 53 13.17 -6.09 2.10
N ASP A 54 12.60 -5.48 1.09
CA ASP A 54 12.69 -5.92 -0.31
C ASP A 54 14.13 -5.87 -0.85
N GLN A 55 14.96 -4.97 -0.31
CA GLN A 55 16.38 -4.82 -0.67
C GLN A 55 17.31 -5.71 0.16
N LEU A 56 16.81 -6.50 1.10
CA LEU A 56 17.62 -7.37 1.92
C LEU A 56 18.47 -8.33 1.07
N LYS A 57 19.72 -8.47 1.47
CA LYS A 57 20.61 -9.51 0.96
C LYS A 57 20.50 -10.72 1.89
N THR A 58 20.02 -11.81 1.34
CA THR A 58 19.88 -13.09 2.02
C THR A 58 20.88 -14.10 1.44
N GLU A 59 20.93 -15.29 1.98
CA GLU A 59 21.78 -16.39 1.46
C GLU A 59 21.30 -16.89 0.09
N PHE A 60 20.03 -16.64 -0.25
CA PHE A 60 19.42 -17.06 -1.51
C PHE A 60 19.29 -15.88 -2.48
N PRO A 61 19.35 -16.13 -3.79
CA PRO A 61 19.09 -15.08 -4.77
C PRO A 61 17.66 -14.58 -4.64
N PRO A 62 17.44 -13.26 -4.73
CA PRO A 62 16.10 -12.70 -4.67
C PRO A 62 15.26 -13.15 -5.86
N MET A 63 13.96 -13.26 -5.66
CA MET A 63 13.02 -13.34 -6.78
C MET A 63 12.77 -11.95 -7.34
N THR A 64 12.84 -11.84 -8.66
CA THR A 64 12.57 -10.60 -9.38
C THR A 64 11.53 -10.87 -10.47
N TYR A 65 10.61 -9.95 -10.63
CA TYR A 65 9.63 -9.97 -11.70
C TYR A 65 9.44 -8.54 -12.20
N GLU A 66 9.34 -8.38 -13.50
CA GLU A 66 9.00 -7.10 -14.12
C GLU A 66 7.69 -7.26 -14.88
N HIS A 67 6.70 -6.43 -14.55
CA HIS A 67 5.42 -6.48 -15.24
C HIS A 67 5.56 -5.86 -16.63
N THR A 68 5.39 -6.68 -17.67
CA THR A 68 5.68 -6.32 -19.06
C THR A 68 4.89 -5.12 -19.60
N LEU A 69 3.64 -4.94 -19.12
CA LEU A 69 2.77 -3.85 -19.57
C LEU A 69 3.07 -2.53 -18.85
N TYR A 70 3.34 -2.60 -17.54
CA TYR A 70 3.48 -1.40 -16.72
C TYR A 70 4.94 -1.08 -16.36
N GLY A 71 5.87 -1.95 -16.70
CA GLY A 71 7.29 -1.77 -16.37
C GLY A 71 7.56 -1.68 -14.85
N VAL A 72 6.68 -2.28 -14.04
CA VAL A 72 6.81 -2.25 -12.58
C VAL A 72 7.73 -3.38 -12.14
N PRO A 73 8.93 -3.07 -11.63
CA PRO A 73 9.83 -4.09 -11.11
C PRO A 73 9.37 -4.51 -9.71
N LEU A 74 9.23 -5.81 -9.52
CA LEU A 74 9.00 -6.42 -8.23
C LEU A 74 10.25 -7.19 -7.83
N ARG A 75 10.64 -7.06 -6.59
CA ARG A 75 11.75 -7.79 -6.00
C ARG A 75 11.35 -8.23 -4.60
N CYS A 76 11.58 -9.49 -4.28
CA CYS A 76 11.39 -9.98 -2.93
C CYS A 76 12.59 -10.81 -2.47
N PRO A 77 13.00 -10.68 -1.20
CA PRO A 77 14.04 -11.50 -0.63
C PRO A 77 13.55 -12.93 -0.46
N VAL A 78 14.47 -13.89 -0.58
CA VAL A 78 14.18 -15.31 -0.37
C VAL A 78 14.93 -15.77 0.88
N PHE A 79 14.18 -16.25 1.86
CA PHE A 79 14.71 -16.84 3.08
C PHE A 79 14.72 -18.38 2.99
N LYS A 80 15.29 -19.05 3.97
CA LYS A 80 15.24 -20.51 4.07
C LYS A 80 13.80 -21.05 4.02
N THR A 81 12.84 -20.31 4.58
CA THR A 81 11.42 -20.63 4.60
C THR A 81 10.68 -20.28 3.31
N GLY A 82 11.32 -19.59 2.38
CA GLY A 82 10.76 -19.18 1.09
C GLY A 82 10.78 -17.68 0.84
N PRO A 83 10.17 -17.22 -0.25
CA PRO A 83 10.09 -15.80 -0.58
C PRO A 83 9.20 -15.06 0.41
N LEU A 84 9.55 -13.81 0.68
CA LEU A 84 8.76 -12.88 1.48
C LEU A 84 8.31 -11.70 0.61
N ILE A 85 7.00 -11.48 0.51
CA ILE A 85 6.40 -10.47 -0.35
C ILE A 85 5.90 -9.31 0.51
N SER A 86 6.25 -8.08 0.14
CA SER A 86 5.65 -6.87 0.71
C SER A 86 4.32 -6.56 0.03
N ILE A 87 3.29 -6.31 0.81
CA ILE A 87 1.94 -6.02 0.32
C ILE A 87 1.45 -4.74 0.99
N SER A 88 0.98 -3.77 0.19
CA SER A 88 0.23 -2.63 0.71
C SER A 88 -1.26 -3.00 0.79
N ASP A 89 -1.95 -2.45 1.78
CA ASP A 89 -3.40 -2.65 1.93
C ASP A 89 -4.16 -2.02 0.74
N PRO A 90 -4.82 -2.82 -0.11
CA PRO A 90 -5.51 -2.28 -1.28
C PRO A 90 -6.64 -1.30 -0.96
N PRO A 91 -7.52 -1.52 0.03
CA PRO A 91 -8.50 -0.54 0.47
C PRO A 91 -7.88 0.80 0.87
N HIS A 92 -6.77 0.78 1.62
CA HIS A 92 -6.06 2.00 1.99
C HIS A 92 -5.47 2.70 0.76
N GLY A 93 -4.91 1.95 -0.19
CA GLY A 93 -4.41 2.47 -1.45
C GLY A 93 -5.51 3.13 -2.29
N GLN A 94 -6.70 2.53 -2.37
CA GLN A 94 -7.86 3.11 -3.04
C GLN A 94 -8.31 4.42 -2.37
N LYS A 95 -8.43 4.43 -1.04
CA LYS A 95 -8.79 5.61 -0.27
C LYS A 95 -7.80 6.76 -0.48
N THR A 96 -6.51 6.47 -0.40
CA THR A 96 -5.47 7.47 -0.65
C THR A 96 -5.55 8.02 -2.08
N SER A 97 -5.77 7.17 -3.08
CA SER A 97 -5.91 7.57 -4.47
C SER A 97 -7.18 8.40 -4.72
N HIS A 98 -8.27 8.09 -4.02
CA HIS A 98 -9.52 8.87 -4.06
C HIS A 98 -9.35 10.26 -3.42
N ASN A 99 -8.66 10.33 -2.28
CA ASN A 99 -8.47 11.58 -1.55
C ASN A 99 -7.44 12.50 -2.25
N GLN A 100 -6.52 11.94 -3.02
CA GLN A 100 -5.44 12.69 -3.66
C GLN A 100 -5.94 13.85 -4.55
N PRO A 101 -6.93 13.71 -5.45
CA PRO A 101 -7.44 14.81 -6.26
C PRO A 101 -8.11 15.91 -5.44
N GLN A 102 -8.61 15.60 -4.24
CA GLN A 102 -9.39 16.51 -3.41
C GLN A 102 -8.55 17.26 -2.39
N TYR A 103 -7.65 16.53 -1.72
CA TYR A 103 -6.91 17.01 -0.54
C TYR A 103 -5.39 16.85 -0.69
N GLY A 104 -4.94 16.16 -1.74
CA GLY A 104 -3.52 15.87 -1.94
C GLY A 104 -2.69 17.12 -2.21
N THR A 105 -1.47 17.13 -1.68
CA THR A 105 -0.49 18.19 -1.90
C THR A 105 0.14 18.13 -3.29
N HIS A 106 -0.01 17.01 -3.99
CA HIS A 106 0.53 16.79 -5.32
C HIS A 106 -0.58 16.45 -6.30
N THR A 107 -0.44 16.94 -7.52
CA THR A 107 -1.39 16.64 -8.59
C THR A 107 -1.35 15.15 -8.94
N ALA A 108 -2.50 14.49 -8.91
CA ALA A 108 -2.60 13.11 -9.39
C ALA A 108 -2.53 13.09 -10.93
N SER A 109 -1.74 12.20 -11.49
CA SER A 109 -1.65 11.98 -12.92
C SER A 109 -2.21 10.61 -13.31
N MET A 110 -2.92 10.56 -14.42
CA MET A 110 -3.43 9.32 -15.01
C MET A 110 -3.01 9.28 -16.49
N GLY A 111 -1.95 8.52 -16.78
CA GLY A 111 -1.31 8.56 -18.08
C GLY A 111 -0.77 9.95 -18.42
N SER A 112 -1.22 10.55 -19.51
CA SER A 112 -0.84 11.91 -19.96
C SER A 112 -1.75 13.01 -19.41
N HIS A 113 -2.70 12.71 -18.56
CA HIS A 113 -3.70 13.64 -18.05
C HIS A 113 -3.57 13.81 -16.53
N TYR A 114 -4.14 14.91 -16.03
CA TYR A 114 -4.23 15.18 -14.59
C TYR A 114 -5.63 14.88 -14.09
N LEU A 115 -5.71 14.19 -12.96
CA LEU A 115 -6.96 13.97 -12.24
C LEU A 115 -7.07 15.05 -11.17
N MET A 116 -8.12 15.87 -11.29
CA MET A 116 -8.40 16.96 -10.37
C MET A 116 -9.85 16.84 -9.86
N ASN A 117 -10.11 17.42 -8.70
CA ASN A 117 -11.44 17.36 -8.11
C ASN A 117 -12.54 17.85 -9.06
N HIS A 118 -12.33 18.97 -9.78
CA HIS A 118 -13.32 19.47 -10.73
C HIS A 118 -13.66 18.46 -11.83
N SER A 119 -12.73 17.59 -12.24
CA SER A 119 -12.98 16.54 -13.22
C SER A 119 -13.97 15.49 -12.67
N LEU A 120 -13.88 15.16 -11.38
CA LEU A 120 -14.82 14.26 -10.71
C LEU A 120 -16.20 14.92 -10.56
N VAL A 121 -16.24 16.22 -10.23
CA VAL A 121 -17.50 17.00 -10.16
C VAL A 121 -18.19 17.07 -11.52
N ASP A 122 -17.43 17.28 -12.59
CA ASP A 122 -17.97 17.31 -13.95
C ASP A 122 -18.52 15.93 -14.36
N LEU A 123 -17.82 14.87 -14.01
CA LEU A 123 -18.26 13.50 -14.24
C LEU A 123 -19.55 13.18 -13.48
N TYR A 124 -19.67 13.63 -12.23
CA TYR A 124 -20.89 13.52 -11.45
C TYR A 124 -22.06 14.25 -12.12
N LYS A 125 -21.85 15.49 -12.63
CA LYS A 125 -22.89 16.28 -13.32
C LYS A 125 -23.37 15.64 -14.62
N MET A 126 -22.53 14.85 -15.29
CA MET A 126 -22.93 14.09 -16.48
C MET A 126 -23.94 12.98 -16.17
N GLY A 127 -23.97 12.50 -14.92
CA GLY A 127 -24.96 11.51 -14.46
C GLY A 127 -24.75 10.08 -14.95
N GLU A 128 -23.71 9.83 -15.73
CA GLU A 128 -23.45 8.53 -16.36
C GLU A 128 -22.49 7.65 -15.54
N ALA A 129 -21.78 8.24 -14.60
CA ALA A 129 -20.68 7.56 -13.87
C ALA A 129 -21.11 6.88 -12.57
N GLY A 130 -22.41 6.89 -12.21
CA GLY A 130 -22.91 6.30 -10.96
C GLY A 130 -22.42 7.02 -9.68
N LEU A 131 -21.68 8.11 -9.82
CA LEU A 131 -21.16 8.89 -8.68
C LEU A 131 -22.30 9.61 -7.95
N THR A 132 -22.17 9.72 -6.63
CA THR A 132 -23.05 10.52 -5.78
C THR A 132 -22.35 11.83 -5.37
N LEU A 133 -23.13 12.79 -4.86
CA LEU A 133 -22.55 14.05 -4.39
C LEU A 133 -21.50 13.83 -3.28
N LYS A 134 -21.69 12.81 -2.43
CA LYS A 134 -20.76 12.47 -1.36
C LYS A 134 -19.40 11.98 -1.85
N ASP A 135 -19.34 11.49 -3.08
CA ASP A 135 -18.11 10.97 -3.68
C ASP A 135 -17.23 12.10 -4.25
N VAL A 136 -17.80 13.30 -4.42
CA VAL A 136 -17.13 14.43 -5.10
C VAL A 136 -17.12 15.73 -4.29
N GLU A 137 -18.01 15.92 -3.32
CA GLU A 137 -18.09 17.13 -2.46
C GLU A 137 -18.16 16.75 -0.98
N ASN A 138 -17.36 17.42 -0.15
CA ASN A 138 -17.25 17.16 1.29
C ASN A 138 -17.00 15.69 1.62
N VAL A 139 -16.12 15.06 0.87
CA VAL A 139 -15.80 13.66 1.00
C VAL A 139 -15.22 13.40 2.37
N ASP A 140 -15.75 12.40 3.06
CA ASP A 140 -15.13 11.88 4.27
C ASP A 140 -13.85 11.11 3.88
N GLU A 141 -12.69 11.64 4.28
CA GLU A 141 -11.39 11.02 4.00
C GLU A 141 -11.25 9.59 4.55
N GLN A 142 -12.15 9.19 5.45
CA GLN A 142 -12.18 7.86 6.06
C GLN A 142 -13.25 6.94 5.44
N ASP A 143 -14.01 7.42 4.44
CA ASP A 143 -15.04 6.62 3.78
C ASP A 143 -14.43 5.70 2.72
N ASP A 144 -14.17 4.45 3.11
CA ASP A 144 -13.70 3.40 2.20
C ASP A 144 -14.74 3.07 1.12
N GLY A 145 -16.02 3.28 1.41
CA GLY A 145 -17.12 3.06 0.46
C GLY A 145 -17.10 4.05 -0.69
N ALA A 146 -16.89 5.33 -0.41
CA ALA A 146 -16.76 6.37 -1.44
C ALA A 146 -15.57 6.09 -2.36
N ALA A 147 -14.42 5.72 -1.79
CA ALA A 147 -13.25 5.34 -2.57
C ALA A 147 -13.51 4.12 -3.46
N HIS A 148 -14.22 3.12 -2.94
CA HIS A 148 -14.58 1.93 -3.72
C HIS A 148 -15.44 2.29 -4.93
N TRP A 149 -16.48 3.11 -4.76
CA TRP A 149 -17.39 3.49 -5.84
C TRP A 149 -16.69 4.25 -6.97
N VAL A 150 -15.76 5.15 -6.65
CA VAL A 150 -15.02 5.91 -7.67
C VAL A 150 -14.20 5.03 -8.61
N PHE A 151 -13.74 3.86 -8.14
CA PHE A 151 -12.88 2.97 -8.93
C PHE A 151 -13.59 1.74 -9.50
N HIS A 152 -14.85 1.51 -9.17
CA HIS A 152 -15.58 0.28 -9.53
C HIS A 152 -16.94 0.51 -10.22
N THR A 153 -17.20 1.75 -10.68
CA THR A 153 -18.39 2.09 -11.48
C THR A 153 -18.16 1.91 -13.01
#